data_1179a4b97deb0408661d8b6f3cd27192
#
_entry.id   1179a4b97deb0408661d8b6f3cd27192
#
_cell.length_a   1.000
_cell.length_b   1.000
_cell.length_c   1.000
_cell.angle_alpha   90.00
_cell.angle_beta   90.00
_cell.angle_gamma   90.00
#
_symmetry.space_group_name_H-M   'P 1'
#
loop_
_entity.id
_entity.type
_entity.pdbx_description
1 polymer ?
#
loop_
_entity_poly.entity_id
_entity_poly.type
_entity_poly.pdbx_seq_one_letter_code
_entity_poly.pdbx_strand_id
1 'polypeptide(L)'
;MNINAEFVNPFLEAASAVFKSVLNVDLRRGKLVIKESPIPSLDVAILIGITGGVTGEVVYSFSYGMVYKIAQALVPGLNEQQIKEEYKDIIGEMANMITGNAMNLFATTGRRINMTTPTVVEGKDFTITLIKQTTLGINLYSPMGQLEMNVALK
;
A
#
# COMPACT_ATOMS: atom_id res chain seq x y z
N MET A 1 -16.10 18.90 3.31
CA MET A 1 -15.18 17.79 3.61
C MET A 1 -13.86 18.07 2.89
N ASN A 2 -12.81 18.29 3.65
CA ASN A 2 -11.51 18.60 3.07
C ASN A 2 -10.76 17.31 2.75
N ILE A 3 -10.77 16.95 1.47
CA ILE A 3 -9.94 15.86 0.98
C ILE A 3 -8.61 16.50 0.61
N ASN A 4 -7.58 16.14 1.35
CA ASN A 4 -6.28 16.73 1.13
C ASN A 4 -5.38 15.79 0.32
N ALA A 5 -5.26 16.07 -0.98
CA ALA A 5 -4.39 15.33 -1.87
C ALA A 5 -2.91 15.39 -1.44
N GLU A 6 -2.53 16.39 -0.64
CA GLU A 6 -1.19 16.47 -0.06
C GLU A 6 -0.83 15.24 0.77
N PHE A 7 -1.82 14.58 1.37
CA PHE A 7 -1.56 13.39 2.17
C PHE A 7 -1.37 12.14 1.32
N VAL A 8 -1.83 12.15 0.07
CA VAL A 8 -1.69 11.03 -0.85
C VAL A 8 -0.32 11.05 -1.55
N ASN A 9 0.15 12.21 -1.94
CA ASN A 9 1.36 12.36 -2.74
C ASN A 9 2.61 11.71 -2.11
N PRO A 10 2.88 11.84 -0.80
CA PRO A 10 4.01 11.16 -0.20
C PRO A 10 3.97 9.64 -0.35
N PHE A 11 2.78 9.04 -0.27
CA PHE A 11 2.62 7.60 -0.45
C PHE A 11 2.83 7.18 -1.91
N LEU A 12 2.35 7.97 -2.86
CA LEU A 12 2.57 7.71 -4.29
C LEU A 12 4.05 7.79 -4.66
N GLU A 13 4.71 8.83 -4.18
CA GLU A 13 6.14 9.02 -4.37
C GLU A 13 6.95 7.88 -3.75
N ALA A 14 6.59 7.50 -2.52
CA ALA A 14 7.23 6.43 -1.80
C ALA A 14 7.04 5.08 -2.51
N ALA A 15 5.84 4.78 -2.97
CA ALA A 15 5.56 3.54 -3.70
C ALA A 15 6.39 3.47 -4.99
N SER A 16 6.44 4.55 -5.76
CA SER A 16 7.24 4.62 -6.99
C SER A 16 8.72 4.41 -6.71
N ALA A 17 9.24 5.04 -5.65
CA ALA A 17 10.65 4.94 -5.27
C ALA A 17 11.01 3.52 -4.82
N VAL A 18 10.18 2.89 -3.99
CA VAL A 18 10.44 1.54 -3.49
C VAL A 18 10.38 0.52 -4.63
N PHE A 19 9.37 0.56 -5.48
CA PHE A 19 9.27 -0.34 -6.62
C PHE A 19 10.46 -0.19 -7.57
N LYS A 20 10.91 1.03 -7.79
CA LYS A 20 12.08 1.27 -8.65
C LYS A 20 13.36 0.75 -8.02
N SER A 21 13.62 1.06 -6.75
CA SER A 21 14.88 0.69 -6.11
C SER A 21 14.97 -0.80 -5.77
N VAL A 22 13.88 -1.43 -5.38
CA VAL A 22 13.87 -2.83 -4.91
C VAL A 22 13.60 -3.81 -6.04
N LEU A 23 12.71 -3.47 -6.97
CA LEU A 23 12.25 -4.37 -8.03
C LEU A 23 12.67 -3.92 -9.43
N ASN A 24 13.23 -2.73 -9.56
CA ASN A 24 13.54 -2.10 -10.84
C ASN A 24 12.32 -2.01 -11.77
N VAL A 25 11.18 -1.69 -11.20
CA VAL A 25 9.89 -1.61 -11.89
C VAL A 25 9.33 -0.20 -11.77
N ASP A 26 8.83 0.34 -12.87
CA ASP A 26 8.12 1.61 -12.89
C ASP A 26 6.63 1.39 -12.67
N LEU A 27 6.04 2.18 -11.78
CA LEU A 27 4.60 2.19 -11.55
C LEU A 27 3.94 3.27 -12.39
N ARG A 28 2.88 2.88 -13.10
CA ARG A 28 2.04 3.81 -13.85
C ARG A 28 0.82 4.15 -13.02
N ARG A 29 0.56 5.43 -12.82
CA ARG A 29 -0.57 5.91 -12.04
C ARG A 29 -1.86 5.84 -12.83
N GLY A 30 -2.89 5.29 -12.22
CA GLY A 30 -4.25 5.39 -12.70
C GLY A 30 -4.94 6.66 -12.19
N LYS A 31 -6.26 6.66 -12.27
CA LYS A 31 -7.07 7.79 -11.84
C LYS A 31 -7.24 7.79 -10.31
N LEU A 32 -7.14 8.97 -9.70
CA LEU A 32 -7.46 9.17 -8.30
C LEU A 32 -8.98 9.20 -8.13
N VAL A 33 -9.49 8.39 -7.21
CA VAL A 33 -10.93 8.22 -6.98
C VAL A 33 -11.25 8.42 -5.51
N ILE A 34 -12.32 9.15 -5.23
CA ILE A 34 -12.87 9.26 -3.87
C ILE A 34 -13.73 8.03 -3.59
N LYS A 35 -13.49 7.38 -2.46
CA LYS A 35 -14.24 6.20 -2.04
C LYS A 35 -14.82 6.38 -0.66
N GLU A 36 -15.96 5.74 -0.42
CA GLU A 36 -16.56 5.61 0.91
C GLU A 36 -16.53 4.14 1.34
N SER A 37 -16.36 3.93 2.65
CA SER A 37 -16.39 2.58 3.21
C SER A 37 -17.79 1.97 3.13
N PRO A 38 -17.92 0.65 2.93
CA PRO A 38 -16.82 -0.31 2.77
C PRO A 38 -16.18 -0.21 1.39
N ILE A 39 -14.86 -0.37 1.33
CA ILE A 39 -14.12 -0.37 0.07
C ILE A 39 -13.83 -1.79 -0.37
N PRO A 40 -14.01 -2.12 -1.67
CA PRO A 40 -13.64 -3.43 -2.16
C PRO A 40 -12.12 -3.58 -2.18
N SER A 41 -11.65 -4.80 -1.93
CA SER A 41 -10.22 -5.13 -1.94
C SER A 41 -9.90 -6.10 -3.07
N LEU A 42 -8.65 -6.04 -3.52
CA LEU A 42 -8.04 -7.12 -4.30
C LEU A 42 -7.75 -8.31 -3.37
N ASP A 43 -7.05 -9.32 -3.86
CA ASP A 43 -6.88 -10.60 -3.16
C ASP A 43 -6.16 -10.51 -1.82
N VAL A 44 -5.20 -9.58 -1.69
CA VAL A 44 -4.40 -9.39 -0.48
C VAL A 44 -4.38 -7.91 -0.12
N ALA A 45 -4.77 -7.60 1.10
CA ALA A 45 -4.74 -6.23 1.61
C ALA A 45 -3.81 -6.13 2.81
N ILE A 46 -3.07 -5.03 2.89
CA ILE A 46 -2.20 -4.71 4.01
C ILE A 46 -2.66 -3.38 4.59
N LEU A 47 -3.03 -3.40 5.87
CA LEU A 47 -3.54 -2.24 6.58
C LEU A 47 -2.46 -1.72 7.53
N ILE A 48 -2.17 -0.44 7.44
CA ILE A 48 -1.23 0.24 8.34
C ILE A 48 -1.91 1.47 8.91
N GLY A 49 -1.94 1.57 10.24
CA GLY A 49 -2.44 2.75 10.94
C GLY A 49 -1.38 3.85 10.97
N ILE A 50 -1.81 5.09 10.83
CA ILE A 50 -0.97 6.28 10.88
C ILE A 50 -1.43 7.14 12.04
N THR A 51 -0.48 7.60 12.86
CA THR A 51 -0.74 8.49 14.00
C THR A 51 0.27 9.63 14.01
N GLY A 52 0.02 10.63 14.84
CA GLY A 52 0.90 11.79 14.98
C GLY A 52 0.35 13.02 14.27
N GLY A 53 1.17 13.71 13.49
CA GLY A 53 0.80 14.93 12.78
C GLY A 53 -0.28 14.73 11.71
N VAL A 54 -0.49 13.51 11.28
CA VAL A 54 -1.58 13.06 10.41
C VAL A 54 -2.09 11.74 10.97
N THR A 55 -3.39 11.53 10.96
CA THR A 55 -3.99 10.32 11.53
C THR A 55 -4.93 9.63 10.55
N GLY A 56 -4.99 8.31 10.65
CA GLY A 56 -5.88 7.48 9.83
C GLY A 56 -5.27 6.15 9.45
N GLU A 57 -5.55 5.73 8.25
CA GLU A 57 -5.13 4.41 7.76
C GLU A 57 -4.72 4.46 6.29
N VAL A 58 -3.79 3.59 5.93
CA VAL A 58 -3.41 3.32 4.55
C VAL A 58 -3.63 1.84 4.28
N VAL A 59 -4.25 1.53 3.16
CA VAL A 59 -4.48 0.15 2.74
C VAL A 59 -3.82 -0.07 1.37
N TYR A 60 -2.92 -1.05 1.33
CA TYR A 60 -2.29 -1.50 0.09
C TYR A 60 -2.98 -2.79 -0.33
N SER A 61 -3.55 -2.82 -1.53
CA SER A 61 -4.31 -3.96 -2.02
C SER A 61 -3.65 -4.51 -3.29
N PHE A 62 -3.35 -5.82 -3.28
CA PHE A 62 -2.60 -6.48 -4.35
C PHE A 62 -3.38 -7.65 -4.93
N SER A 63 -3.22 -7.88 -6.24
CA SER A 63 -3.63 -9.14 -6.84
C SER A 63 -2.63 -10.25 -6.46
N TYR A 64 -3.09 -11.50 -6.40
CA TYR A 64 -2.18 -12.64 -6.16
C TYR A 64 -1.07 -12.72 -7.18
N GLY A 65 -1.39 -12.46 -8.44
CA GLY A 65 -0.39 -12.47 -9.51
C GLY A 65 0.76 -11.52 -9.22
N MET A 66 0.46 -10.33 -8.73
CA MET A 66 1.49 -9.35 -8.36
C MET A 66 2.28 -9.81 -7.14
N VAL A 67 1.60 -10.31 -6.11
CA VAL A 67 2.27 -10.81 -4.89
C VAL A 67 3.27 -11.92 -5.22
N TYR A 68 2.87 -12.86 -6.07
CA TYR A 68 3.76 -13.94 -6.52
C TYR A 68 5.01 -13.42 -7.22
N LYS A 69 4.82 -12.50 -8.15
CA LYS A 69 5.94 -11.92 -8.90
C LYS A 69 6.89 -11.12 -8.02
N ILE A 70 6.33 -10.37 -7.07
CA ILE A 70 7.14 -9.64 -6.08
C ILE A 70 7.96 -10.61 -5.24
N ALA A 71 7.34 -11.68 -4.73
CA ALA A 71 8.03 -12.67 -3.91
C ALA A 71 9.16 -13.35 -4.68
N GLN A 72 8.92 -13.74 -5.92
CA GLN A 72 9.94 -14.33 -6.79
C GLN A 72 11.11 -13.38 -7.06
N ALA A 73 10.82 -12.10 -7.21
CA ALA A 73 11.85 -11.09 -7.48
C ALA A 73 12.70 -10.78 -6.23
N LEU A 74 12.05 -10.70 -5.06
CA LEU A 74 12.74 -10.36 -3.81
C LEU A 74 13.50 -11.52 -3.21
N VAL A 75 12.98 -12.73 -3.35
CA VAL A 75 13.59 -13.95 -2.81
C VAL A 75 13.69 -14.98 -3.95
N PRO A 76 14.70 -14.86 -4.84
CA PRO A 76 14.88 -15.81 -5.93
C PRO A 76 15.08 -17.23 -5.41
N GLY A 77 14.50 -18.19 -6.10
CA GLY A 77 14.63 -19.60 -5.75
C GLY A 77 13.53 -20.16 -4.87
N LEU A 78 12.59 -19.35 -4.42
CA LEU A 78 11.40 -19.86 -3.73
C LEU A 78 10.52 -20.65 -4.70
N ASN A 79 10.12 -21.85 -4.30
CA ASN A 79 9.12 -22.60 -5.02
C ASN A 79 7.71 -22.11 -4.65
N GLU A 80 6.70 -22.59 -5.35
CA GLU A 80 5.31 -22.16 -5.15
C GLU A 80 4.83 -22.36 -3.72
N GLN A 81 5.19 -23.49 -3.09
CA GLN A 81 4.80 -23.77 -1.70
C GLN A 81 5.45 -22.80 -0.72
N GLN A 82 6.73 -22.49 -0.90
CA GLN A 82 7.45 -21.53 -0.08
C GLN A 82 6.87 -20.12 -0.22
N ILE A 83 6.47 -19.74 -1.43
CA ILE A 83 5.80 -18.44 -1.65
C ILE A 83 4.49 -18.39 -0.88
N LYS A 84 3.69 -19.44 -0.90
CA LYS A 84 2.42 -19.51 -0.15
C LYS A 84 2.63 -19.36 1.35
N GLU A 85 3.75 -19.85 1.87
CA GLU A 85 4.07 -19.77 3.29
C GLU A 85 4.64 -18.39 3.70
N GLU A 86 5.38 -17.73 2.81
CA GLU A 86 6.16 -16.54 3.14
C GLU A 86 5.66 -15.23 2.55
N TYR A 87 4.71 -15.27 1.59
CA TYR A 87 4.33 -14.05 0.87
C TYR A 87 3.78 -12.94 1.76
N LYS A 88 3.12 -13.28 2.88
CA LYS A 88 2.57 -12.29 3.80
C LYS A 88 3.67 -11.47 4.44
N ASP A 89 4.76 -12.11 4.84
CA ASP A 89 5.90 -11.42 5.41
C ASP A 89 6.60 -10.56 4.37
N ILE A 90 6.77 -11.08 3.16
CA ILE A 90 7.42 -10.36 2.07
C ILE A 90 6.63 -9.12 1.68
N ILE A 91 5.32 -9.26 1.47
CA ILE A 91 4.50 -8.13 1.04
C ILE A 91 4.26 -7.14 2.19
N GLY A 92 4.19 -7.62 3.42
CA GLY A 92 4.13 -6.77 4.61
C GLY A 92 5.37 -5.91 4.74
N GLU A 93 6.55 -6.45 4.44
CA GLU A 93 7.81 -5.69 4.43
C GLU A 93 7.81 -4.62 3.34
N MET A 94 7.28 -4.94 2.16
CA MET A 94 7.12 -3.94 1.09
C MET A 94 6.25 -2.77 1.54
N ALA A 95 5.13 -3.06 2.17
CA ALA A 95 4.23 -2.03 2.70
C ALA A 95 4.91 -1.19 3.78
N ASN A 96 5.72 -1.81 4.65
CA ASN A 96 6.52 -1.10 5.64
C ASN A 96 7.54 -0.16 4.99
N MET A 97 8.23 -0.61 3.96
CA MET A 97 9.20 0.22 3.24
C MET A 97 8.53 1.43 2.58
N ILE A 98 7.39 1.22 1.93
CA ILE A 98 6.64 2.32 1.31
C ILE A 98 6.18 3.32 2.38
N THR A 99 5.57 2.83 3.45
CA THR A 99 5.07 3.69 4.54
C THR A 99 6.22 4.43 5.23
N GLY A 100 7.34 3.75 5.47
CA GLY A 100 8.53 4.38 6.05
C GLY A 100 9.09 5.50 5.18
N ASN A 101 9.15 5.31 3.87
CA ASN A 101 9.56 6.34 2.94
C ASN A 101 8.57 7.52 2.93
N ALA A 102 7.28 7.23 2.98
CA ALA A 102 6.25 8.28 3.08
C ALA A 102 6.42 9.08 4.37
N MET A 103 6.71 8.43 5.50
CA MET A 103 7.00 9.11 6.77
C MET A 103 8.16 10.11 6.63
N ASN A 104 9.23 9.73 5.95
CA ASN A 104 10.37 10.62 5.70
C ASN A 104 9.96 11.82 4.86
N LEU A 105 9.12 11.63 3.85
CA LEU A 105 8.60 12.72 3.02
C LEU A 105 7.70 13.67 3.83
N PHE A 106 6.86 13.16 4.71
CA PHE A 106 6.08 14.00 5.62
C PHE A 106 6.98 14.82 6.55
N ALA A 107 8.05 14.22 7.04
CA ALA A 107 8.99 14.91 7.92
C ALA A 107 9.65 16.11 7.24
N THR A 108 9.88 16.06 5.92
CA THR A 108 10.45 17.19 5.17
C THR A 108 9.55 18.42 5.17
N THR A 109 8.25 18.23 5.39
CA THR A 109 7.26 19.32 5.49
C THR A 109 6.89 19.64 6.95
N GLY A 110 7.66 19.11 7.91
CA GLY A 110 7.45 19.37 9.33
C GLY A 110 6.39 18.48 9.98
N ARG A 111 5.89 17.46 9.31
CA ARG A 111 4.90 16.55 9.86
C ARG A 111 5.56 15.26 10.30
N ARG A 112 5.56 15.01 11.61
CA ARG A 112 6.06 13.74 12.16
C ARG A 112 4.89 12.78 12.33
N ILE A 113 4.99 11.64 11.68
CA ILE A 113 3.98 10.58 11.78
C ILE A 113 4.62 9.29 12.27
N ASN A 114 3.80 8.45 12.87
CA ASN A 114 4.16 7.10 13.29
C ASN A 114 3.27 6.11 12.57
N MET A 115 3.73 4.88 12.43
CA MET A 115 2.95 3.82 11.82
C MET A 115 2.83 2.62 12.74
N THR A 116 1.72 1.90 12.62
CA THR A 116 1.53 0.61 13.30
C THR A 116 2.21 -0.51 12.53
N THR A 117 2.33 -1.69 13.16
CA THR A 117 2.68 -2.92 12.45
C THR A 117 1.62 -3.22 11.39
N PRO A 118 2.03 -3.76 10.23
CA PRO A 118 1.07 -4.08 9.18
C PRO A 118 0.17 -5.27 9.57
N THR A 119 -1.09 -5.19 9.19
CA THR A 119 -2.03 -6.31 9.26
C THR A 119 -2.29 -6.80 7.84
N VAL A 120 -2.05 -8.08 7.59
CA VAL A 120 -2.23 -8.69 6.27
C VAL A 120 -3.51 -9.51 6.27
N VAL A 121 -4.38 -9.24 5.31
CA VAL A 121 -5.66 -9.92 5.11
C VAL A 121 -5.72 -10.46 3.69
N GLU A 122 -6.13 -11.71 3.53
CA GLU A 122 -6.33 -12.31 2.20
C GLU A 122 -7.75 -12.87 2.08
N GLY A 123 -8.25 -12.93 0.86
CA GLY A 123 -9.55 -13.50 0.59
C GLY A 123 -10.02 -13.21 -0.83
N LYS A 124 -11.24 -13.65 -1.12
CA LYS A 124 -11.94 -13.33 -2.37
C LYS A 124 -13.13 -12.46 -2.07
N ASP A 125 -13.31 -11.43 -2.88
CA ASP A 125 -14.50 -10.56 -2.83
C ASP A 125 -14.79 -9.99 -1.44
N PHE A 126 -13.75 -9.64 -0.69
CA PHE A 126 -13.94 -9.02 0.61
C PHE A 126 -13.87 -7.50 0.53
N THR A 127 -14.41 -6.86 1.56
CA THR A 127 -14.38 -5.41 1.69
C THR A 127 -13.72 -5.02 3.00
N ILE A 128 -13.25 -3.77 3.03
CA ILE A 128 -12.60 -3.19 4.22
C ILE A 128 -13.40 -1.95 4.61
N THR A 129 -13.75 -1.86 5.88
CA THR A 129 -14.40 -0.67 6.43
C THR A 129 -13.36 0.13 7.20
N LEU A 130 -13.10 1.34 6.71
CA LEU A 130 -12.22 2.29 7.38
C LEU A 130 -13.03 3.21 8.27
N ILE A 131 -12.47 3.55 9.43
CA ILE A 131 -13.19 4.33 10.43
C ILE A 131 -13.39 5.78 9.97
N LYS A 132 -14.63 6.12 9.64
CA LYS A 132 -15.15 7.50 9.52
C LYS A 132 -14.34 8.49 8.66
N GLN A 133 -13.67 8.03 7.60
CA GLN A 133 -12.92 8.95 6.77
C GLN A 133 -13.17 8.72 5.29
N THR A 134 -13.17 9.82 4.56
CA THR A 134 -13.13 9.76 3.11
C THR A 134 -11.80 9.16 2.68
N THR A 135 -11.86 8.19 1.80
CA THR A 135 -10.70 7.50 1.29
C THR A 135 -10.39 7.97 -0.13
N LEU A 136 -9.13 8.26 -0.37
CA LEU A 136 -8.62 8.49 -1.73
C LEU A 136 -7.95 7.22 -2.23
N GLY A 137 -8.50 6.66 -3.29
CA GLY A 137 -7.98 5.44 -3.90
C GLY A 137 -7.31 5.72 -5.23
N ILE A 138 -6.21 5.04 -5.50
CA ILE A 138 -5.54 5.10 -6.78
C ILE A 138 -5.03 3.72 -7.16
N ASN A 139 -5.23 3.36 -8.44
CA ASN A 139 -4.64 2.16 -9.00
C ASN A 139 -3.25 2.48 -9.53
N LEU A 140 -2.31 1.60 -9.23
CA LEU A 140 -0.94 1.64 -9.74
C LEU A 140 -0.70 0.39 -10.57
N TYR A 141 -0.17 0.56 -11.76
CA TYR A 141 0.02 -0.52 -12.72
C TYR A 141 1.49 -0.73 -13.02
N SER A 142 1.86 -1.99 -13.17
CA SER A 142 3.20 -2.39 -13.58
C SER A 142 3.14 -3.67 -14.40
N PRO A 143 4.27 -4.08 -15.04
CA PRO A 143 4.33 -5.40 -15.67
C PRO A 143 4.11 -6.56 -14.69
N MET A 144 4.29 -6.34 -13.39
CA MET A 144 4.06 -7.34 -12.36
C MET A 144 2.58 -7.52 -11.98
N GLY A 145 1.74 -6.52 -12.27
CA GLY A 145 0.32 -6.55 -11.94
C GLY A 145 -0.18 -5.23 -11.39
N GLN A 146 -1.29 -5.30 -10.67
CA GLN A 146 -2.01 -4.15 -10.16
C GLN A 146 -1.89 -4.05 -8.64
N LEU A 147 -1.58 -2.85 -8.19
CA LEU A 147 -1.63 -2.44 -6.78
C LEU A 147 -2.67 -1.33 -6.66
N GLU A 148 -3.54 -1.43 -5.69
CA GLU A 148 -4.44 -0.34 -5.34
C GLU A 148 -4.03 0.22 -3.99
N MET A 149 -3.86 1.53 -3.92
CA MET A 149 -3.52 2.23 -2.69
C MET A 149 -4.69 3.08 -2.25
N ASN A 150 -5.13 2.89 -1.02
CA ASN A 150 -6.25 3.62 -0.43
C ASN A 150 -5.75 4.38 0.80
N VAL A 151 -5.91 5.69 0.79
CA VAL A 151 -5.37 6.58 1.82
C VAL A 151 -6.55 7.32 2.48
N ALA A 152 -6.75 7.06 3.76
CA ALA A 152 -7.80 7.68 4.57
C ALA A 152 -7.13 8.44 5.72
N LEU A 153 -6.65 9.64 5.46
CA LEU A 153 -5.88 10.46 6.39
C LEU A 153 -6.50 11.85 6.57
N LYS A 154 -6.36 12.38 7.76
CA LYS A 154 -6.70 13.76 8.08
C LYS A 154 -5.69 14.42 9.02
#